data_7214a9eae91207b7e269bd23fbc71e5d
#
_entry.id   7214a9eae91207b7e269bd23fbc71e5d
#
_cell.length_a   1.000
_cell.length_b   1.000
_cell.length_c   1.000
_cell.angle_alpha   90.00
_cell.angle_beta   90.00
_cell.angle_gamma   90.00
#
_symmetry.space_group_name_H-M   'P 1'
#
loop_
_entity.id
_entity.type
_entity.pdbx_description
1 polymer ?
#
loop_
_entity_poly.entity_id
_entity_poly.type
_entity_poly.pdbx_seq_one_letter_code
_entity_poly.pdbx_strand_id
1 'polypeptide(L)'
;MEYLLGGGLLASFASFLYPVLRYLIPPLTPDLGSDTVVAARVGDLKPNTGKIFRFGSRPGLLVLTQEREYRAMAATCTHLDCTVQYRDDLHQVWCACHNGTYDLNGRNVSGPPPRPLETYDVHVRGEEIIVERRKTSSRTPCESCSNRRTEKA
;
A
#
# COMPACT_ATOMS: atom_id res chain seq x y z
N MET A 1 -46.97 -14.43 -34.56
CA MET A 1 -46.70 -13.04 -34.10
C MET A 1 -46.27 -13.00 -32.63
N GLU A 2 -46.81 -13.86 -31.77
CA GLU A 2 -46.50 -13.95 -30.33
C GLU A 2 -45.05 -14.33 -30.03
N TYR A 3 -44.40 -15.18 -30.83
CA TYR A 3 -43.01 -15.57 -30.62
C TYR A 3 -42.01 -14.42 -30.86
N LEU A 4 -42.32 -13.47 -31.74
CA LEU A 4 -41.48 -12.30 -32.02
C LEU A 4 -41.60 -11.27 -30.87
N LEU A 5 -42.77 -11.08 -30.30
CA LEU A 5 -42.99 -10.19 -29.13
C LEU A 5 -42.34 -10.77 -27.88
N GLY A 6 -42.51 -12.07 -27.63
CA GLY A 6 -41.91 -12.74 -26.46
C GLY A 6 -40.38 -12.79 -26.54
N GLY A 7 -39.82 -13.06 -27.71
CA GLY A 7 -38.33 -13.04 -27.92
C GLY A 7 -37.74 -11.66 -27.78
N GLY A 8 -38.38 -10.62 -28.28
CA GLY A 8 -37.95 -9.24 -28.13
C GLY A 8 -37.93 -8.76 -26.67
N LEU A 9 -38.96 -9.13 -25.91
CA LEU A 9 -39.07 -8.78 -24.47
C LEU A 9 -37.96 -9.48 -23.64
N LEU A 10 -37.73 -10.76 -23.89
CA LEU A 10 -36.67 -11.51 -23.22
C LEU A 10 -35.29 -10.95 -23.55
N ALA A 11 -35.01 -10.64 -24.82
CA ALA A 11 -33.75 -10.05 -25.25
C ALA A 11 -33.51 -8.66 -24.60
N SER A 12 -34.56 -7.82 -24.56
CA SER A 12 -34.47 -6.52 -23.91
C SER A 12 -34.20 -6.63 -22.40
N PHE A 13 -34.88 -7.55 -21.73
CA PHE A 13 -34.70 -7.80 -20.31
C PHE A 13 -33.27 -8.33 -20.00
N ALA A 14 -32.80 -9.28 -20.81
CA ALA A 14 -31.43 -9.81 -20.67
C ALA A 14 -30.37 -8.75 -20.93
N SER A 15 -30.59 -7.87 -21.92
CA SER A 15 -29.68 -6.76 -22.24
C SER A 15 -29.59 -5.74 -21.11
N PHE A 16 -30.68 -5.54 -20.37
CA PHE A 16 -30.69 -4.63 -19.22
C PHE A 16 -30.11 -5.29 -17.96
N LEU A 17 -30.45 -6.55 -17.73
CA LEU A 17 -30.03 -7.28 -16.52
C LEU A 17 -28.54 -7.65 -16.55
N TYR A 18 -27.99 -7.95 -17.72
CA TYR A 18 -26.59 -8.34 -17.85
C TYR A 18 -25.60 -7.30 -17.30
N PRO A 19 -25.62 -6.02 -17.70
CA PRO A 19 -24.70 -5.02 -17.13
C PRO A 19 -24.94 -4.78 -15.64
N VAL A 20 -26.18 -4.87 -15.15
CA VAL A 20 -26.48 -4.73 -13.73
C VAL A 20 -25.84 -5.88 -12.93
N LEU A 21 -26.02 -7.11 -13.36
CA LEU A 21 -25.39 -8.27 -12.73
C LEU A 21 -23.87 -8.20 -12.80
N ARG A 22 -23.31 -7.75 -13.92
CA ARG A 22 -21.86 -7.58 -14.11
C ARG A 22 -21.28 -6.51 -13.17
N TYR A 23 -22.07 -5.49 -12.86
CA TYR A 23 -21.67 -4.45 -11.90
C TYR A 23 -21.78 -4.92 -10.45
N LEU A 24 -22.83 -5.68 -10.12
CA LEU A 24 -23.06 -6.19 -8.76
C LEU A 24 -22.14 -7.37 -8.39
N ILE A 25 -21.67 -8.12 -9.40
CA ILE A 25 -20.72 -9.22 -9.21
C ILE A 25 -19.38 -8.76 -9.78
N PRO A 26 -18.58 -8.01 -9.00
CA PRO A 26 -17.27 -7.61 -9.48
C PRO A 26 -16.45 -8.87 -9.79
N PRO A 27 -15.66 -8.89 -10.87
CA PRO A 27 -14.77 -9.99 -11.14
C PRO A 27 -13.87 -10.16 -9.92
N LEU A 28 -13.80 -11.37 -9.38
CA LEU A 28 -12.79 -11.75 -8.41
C LEU A 28 -11.43 -11.57 -9.11
N THR A 29 -10.90 -10.35 -9.06
CA THR A 29 -9.48 -10.18 -9.33
C THR A 29 -8.80 -10.92 -8.20
N PRO A 30 -8.08 -12.03 -8.46
CA PRO A 30 -7.25 -12.58 -7.43
C PRO A 30 -6.34 -11.43 -7.01
N ASP A 31 -6.52 -10.93 -5.79
CA ASP A 31 -5.44 -10.29 -5.10
C ASP A 31 -4.38 -11.38 -5.04
N LEU A 32 -3.54 -11.42 -6.06
CA LEU A 32 -2.28 -12.08 -5.97
C LEU A 32 -1.58 -11.34 -4.84
N GLY A 33 -1.83 -11.82 -3.64
CA GLY A 33 -1.12 -11.41 -2.44
C GLY A 33 0.34 -11.80 -2.57
N SER A 34 0.98 -11.33 -3.63
CA SER A 34 2.42 -11.34 -3.71
C SER A 34 2.87 -10.36 -2.64
N ASP A 35 3.31 -10.92 -1.51
CA ASP A 35 3.98 -10.13 -0.47
C ASP A 35 5.21 -9.40 -1.02
N THR A 36 5.52 -9.58 -2.31
CA THR A 36 6.72 -9.10 -2.99
C THR A 36 6.37 -8.56 -4.37
N VAL A 37 6.80 -7.35 -4.69
CA VAL A 37 6.57 -6.67 -5.99
C VAL A 37 7.84 -5.97 -6.46
N VAL A 38 8.11 -5.98 -7.76
CA VAL A 38 9.12 -5.12 -8.37
C VAL A 38 8.57 -3.69 -8.47
N ALA A 39 9.12 -2.78 -7.69
CA ALA A 39 8.65 -1.39 -7.60
C ALA A 39 9.27 -0.48 -8.66
N ALA A 40 10.56 -0.69 -8.98
CA ALA A 40 11.31 0.09 -9.95
C ALA A 40 12.58 -0.65 -10.39
N ARG A 41 13.30 -0.09 -11.35
CA ARG A 41 14.67 -0.51 -11.70
C ARG A 41 15.68 0.44 -11.06
N VAL A 42 16.87 -0.08 -10.81
CA VAL A 42 18.01 0.73 -10.35
C VAL A 42 18.33 1.78 -11.41
N GLY A 43 18.37 3.05 -11.00
CA GLY A 43 18.56 4.18 -11.92
C GLY A 43 17.28 4.89 -12.38
N ASP A 44 16.10 4.31 -12.17
CA ASP A 44 14.81 4.96 -12.48
C ASP A 44 14.53 6.17 -11.58
N LEU A 45 15.05 6.15 -10.35
CA LEU A 45 14.89 7.24 -9.39
C LEU A 45 16.17 8.06 -9.26
N LYS A 46 16.00 9.37 -9.25
CA LYS A 46 17.07 10.29 -8.87
C LYS A 46 17.18 10.34 -7.34
N PRO A 47 18.36 10.61 -6.78
CA PRO A 47 18.48 10.88 -5.34
C PRO A 47 17.51 11.98 -4.90
N ASN A 48 16.96 11.84 -3.70
CA ASN A 48 15.96 12.74 -3.13
C ASN A 48 14.65 12.80 -3.93
N THR A 49 14.20 11.70 -4.50
CA THR A 49 12.90 11.61 -5.20
C THR A 49 12.08 10.43 -4.72
N GLY A 50 10.77 10.54 -4.90
CA GLY A 50 9.80 9.48 -4.61
C GLY A 50 9.01 9.05 -5.85
N LYS A 51 8.70 7.77 -5.95
CA LYS A 51 7.89 7.19 -7.02
C LYS A 51 6.76 6.35 -6.43
N ILE A 52 5.54 6.59 -6.89
CA ILE A 52 4.40 5.73 -6.55
C ILE A 52 4.46 4.47 -7.42
N PHE A 53 4.28 3.33 -6.79
CA PHE A 53 4.17 2.03 -7.45
C PHE A 53 2.93 1.29 -6.96
N ARG A 54 2.54 0.23 -7.66
CA ARG A 54 1.39 -0.58 -7.26
C ARG A 54 1.85 -1.77 -6.42
N PHE A 55 1.35 -1.85 -5.20
CA PHE A 55 1.59 -2.97 -4.29
C PHE A 55 0.28 -3.74 -4.07
N GLY A 56 0.07 -4.80 -4.86
CA GLY A 56 -1.21 -5.50 -4.89
C GLY A 56 -2.35 -4.56 -5.31
N SER A 57 -3.36 -4.40 -4.46
CA SER A 57 -4.51 -3.52 -4.67
C SER A 57 -4.28 -2.07 -4.17
N ARG A 58 -3.18 -1.81 -3.45
CA ARG A 58 -2.89 -0.52 -2.81
C ARG A 58 -1.70 0.19 -3.46
N PRO A 59 -1.64 1.53 -3.39
CA PRO A 59 -0.46 2.26 -3.81
C PRO A 59 0.65 2.14 -2.76
N GLY A 60 1.88 1.95 -3.22
CA GLY A 60 3.11 2.05 -2.43
C GLY A 60 3.93 3.26 -2.87
N LEU A 61 4.71 3.81 -1.98
CA LEU A 61 5.66 4.88 -2.22
C LEU A 61 7.08 4.35 -2.02
N LEU A 62 7.90 4.44 -3.06
CA LEU A 62 9.33 4.17 -3.02
C LEU A 62 10.07 5.50 -3.05
N VAL A 63 10.94 5.72 -2.08
CA VAL A 63 11.77 6.92 -1.97
C VAL A 63 13.24 6.53 -2.05
N LEU A 64 14.00 7.24 -2.86
CA LEU A 64 15.46 7.20 -2.84
C LEU A 64 15.97 8.42 -2.08
N THR A 65 16.56 8.20 -0.91
CA THR A 65 17.08 9.28 -0.06
C THR A 65 18.31 9.94 -0.68
N GLN A 66 18.77 11.04 -0.09
CA GLN A 66 20.03 11.68 -0.49
C GLN A 66 21.25 10.77 -0.28
N GLU A 67 21.20 9.94 0.78
CA GLU A 67 22.24 8.95 1.11
C GLU A 67 22.18 7.71 0.21
N ARG A 68 21.33 7.73 -0.83
CA ARG A 68 21.10 6.61 -1.76
C ARG A 68 20.52 5.35 -1.11
N GLU A 69 19.80 5.50 -0.03
CA GLU A 69 19.02 4.43 0.56
C GLU A 69 17.61 4.38 -0.02
N TYR A 70 17.15 3.18 -0.34
CA TYR A 70 15.75 2.97 -0.75
C TYR A 70 14.87 2.76 0.49
N ARG A 71 13.79 3.50 0.56
CA ARG A 71 12.74 3.38 1.58
C ARG A 71 11.40 3.15 0.90
N ALA A 72 10.65 2.16 1.35
CA ALA A 72 9.33 1.86 0.81
C ALA A 72 8.28 1.84 1.92
N MET A 73 7.10 2.38 1.61
CA MET A 73 5.98 2.45 2.54
C MET A 73 4.65 2.51 1.79
N ALA A 74 3.56 2.29 2.51
CA ALA A 74 2.23 2.48 1.95
C ALA A 74 2.04 3.95 1.55
N ALA A 75 1.53 4.18 0.34
CA ALA A 75 1.23 5.53 -0.13
C ALA A 75 -0.19 5.98 0.24
N THR A 76 -0.80 5.35 1.24
CA THR A 76 -2.16 5.64 1.69
C THR A 76 -2.12 6.32 3.06
N CYS A 77 -2.62 7.55 3.14
CA CYS A 77 -2.70 8.31 4.38
C CYS A 77 -3.63 7.63 5.39
N THR A 78 -3.18 7.52 6.64
CA THR A 78 -3.94 6.84 7.69
C THR A 78 -5.10 7.65 8.26
N HIS A 79 -5.33 8.88 7.76
CA HIS A 79 -6.47 9.71 8.13
C HIS A 79 -7.72 9.36 7.29
N LEU A 80 -7.71 9.62 5.99
CA LEU A 80 -8.85 9.41 5.08
C LEU A 80 -8.40 8.82 3.73
N ASP A 81 -7.45 7.91 3.72
CA ASP A 81 -6.99 7.13 2.57
C ASP A 81 -6.51 7.94 1.34
N CYS A 82 -6.19 9.23 1.52
CA CYS A 82 -5.59 10.03 0.46
C CYS A 82 -4.21 9.50 0.09
N THR A 83 -3.84 9.60 -1.19
CA THR A 83 -2.50 9.21 -1.62
C THR A 83 -1.48 10.23 -1.13
N VAL A 84 -0.46 9.75 -0.42
CA VAL A 84 0.65 10.59 0.04
C VAL A 84 1.74 10.69 -1.02
N GLN A 85 2.55 11.74 -0.95
CA GLN A 85 3.64 12.03 -1.88
C GLN A 85 4.91 12.36 -1.11
N TYR A 86 6.06 12.09 -1.71
CA TYR A 86 7.33 12.56 -1.16
C TYR A 86 7.57 14.02 -1.54
N ARG A 87 7.98 14.81 -0.56
CA ARG A 87 8.38 16.22 -0.70
C ARG A 87 9.89 16.31 -0.53
N ASP A 88 10.58 16.57 -1.62
CA ASP A 88 12.04 16.67 -1.70
C ASP A 88 12.61 17.90 -0.95
N ASP A 89 11.83 18.98 -0.87
CA ASP A 89 12.16 20.20 -0.14
C ASP A 89 12.10 20.02 1.40
N LEU A 90 11.24 19.15 1.88
CA LEU A 90 11.04 18.87 3.31
C LEU A 90 11.69 17.56 3.76
N HIS A 91 12.15 16.72 2.82
CA HIS A 91 12.59 15.34 3.06
C HIS A 91 11.57 14.51 3.84
N GLN A 92 10.30 14.75 3.59
CA GLN A 92 9.18 14.14 4.29
C GLN A 92 8.13 13.61 3.31
N VAL A 93 7.32 12.69 3.80
CA VAL A 93 6.13 12.21 3.10
C VAL A 93 4.95 13.07 3.53
N TRP A 94 4.24 13.62 2.56
CA TRP A 94 3.20 14.61 2.77
C TRP A 94 1.88 14.19 2.16
N CYS A 95 0.80 14.48 2.87
CA CYS A 95 -0.58 14.28 2.42
C CYS A 95 -1.22 15.64 2.14
N ALA A 96 -1.56 15.90 0.87
CA ALA A 96 -2.14 17.17 0.43
C ALA A 96 -3.55 17.43 0.98
N CYS A 97 -4.30 16.37 1.35
CA CYS A 97 -5.70 16.52 1.76
C CYS A 97 -5.86 17.34 3.05
N HIS A 98 -5.06 17.05 4.08
CA HIS A 98 -5.16 17.71 5.38
C HIS A 98 -3.80 18.05 5.98
N ASN A 99 -2.80 18.21 5.12
CA ASN A 99 -1.45 18.63 5.50
C ASN A 99 -0.78 17.71 6.55
N GLY A 100 -1.11 16.41 6.53
CA GLY A 100 -0.44 15.41 7.35
C GLY A 100 0.96 15.12 6.82
N THR A 101 1.94 15.02 7.71
CA THR A 101 3.32 14.70 7.34
C THR A 101 3.85 13.49 8.10
N TYR A 102 4.73 12.75 7.44
CA TYR A 102 5.39 11.57 7.98
C TYR A 102 6.89 11.63 7.68
N ASP A 103 7.68 11.04 8.54
CA ASP A 103 9.11 10.85 8.30
C ASP A 103 9.36 9.70 7.29
N LEU A 104 10.63 9.49 6.92
CA LEU A 104 11.03 8.40 6.02
C LEU A 104 10.93 7.00 6.64
N ASN A 105 10.61 6.91 7.93
CA ASN A 105 10.30 5.66 8.62
C ASN A 105 8.79 5.43 8.76
N GLY A 106 7.97 6.30 8.12
CA GLY A 106 6.53 6.22 8.16
C GLY A 106 5.89 6.78 9.44
N ARG A 107 6.66 7.35 10.38
CA ARG A 107 6.12 7.89 11.64
C ARG A 107 5.45 9.23 11.39
N ASN A 108 4.37 9.49 12.10
CA ASN A 108 3.70 10.79 12.06
C ASN A 108 4.60 11.88 12.59
N VAL A 109 4.77 12.96 11.84
CA VAL A 109 5.50 14.16 12.26
C VAL A 109 4.50 15.25 12.65
N SER A 110 3.50 15.49 11.80
CA SER A 110 2.45 16.48 12.11
C SER A 110 1.15 16.18 11.36
N GLY A 111 0.07 16.84 11.81
CA GLY A 111 -1.24 16.78 11.18
C GLY A 111 -2.17 15.73 11.81
N PRO A 112 -3.35 15.52 11.21
CA PRO A 112 -4.41 14.69 11.74
C PRO A 112 -4.22 13.17 11.64
N PRO A 113 -3.26 12.58 10.87
CA PRO A 113 -3.17 11.12 10.75
C PRO A 113 -2.94 10.44 12.11
N PRO A 114 -3.77 9.44 12.49
CA PRO A 114 -3.71 8.84 13.83
C PRO A 114 -2.66 7.74 13.97
N ARG A 115 -2.14 7.20 12.86
CA ARG A 115 -1.24 6.05 12.85
C ARG A 115 -0.09 6.25 11.88
N PRO A 116 1.08 5.61 12.10
CA PRO A 116 2.17 5.61 11.14
C PRO A 116 1.76 4.90 9.83
N LEU A 117 2.49 5.18 8.77
CA LEU A 117 2.39 4.44 7.51
C LEU A 117 3.00 3.04 7.68
N GLU A 118 2.40 2.05 7.03
CA GLU A 118 2.99 0.71 6.91
C GLU A 118 4.29 0.80 6.11
N THR A 119 5.39 0.31 6.66
CA THR A 119 6.70 0.29 5.99
C THR A 119 6.96 -1.09 5.40
N TYR A 120 7.66 -1.11 4.27
CA TYR A 120 8.02 -2.31 3.52
C TYR A 120 9.52 -2.50 3.53
N ASP A 121 9.96 -3.73 3.43
CA ASP A 121 11.37 -4.06 3.27
C ASP A 121 11.75 -3.95 1.79
N VAL A 122 12.94 -3.39 1.52
CA VAL A 122 13.43 -3.16 0.15
C VAL A 122 14.68 -3.99 -0.08
N HIS A 123 14.68 -4.76 -1.16
CA HIS A 123 15.81 -5.57 -1.59
C HIS A 123 16.18 -5.22 -3.02
N VAL A 124 17.46 -4.99 -3.29
CA VAL A 124 17.95 -4.79 -4.65
C VAL A 124 18.51 -6.11 -5.16
N ARG A 125 17.93 -6.62 -6.25
CA ARG A 125 18.41 -7.83 -6.93
C ARG A 125 18.77 -7.50 -8.38
N GLY A 126 20.07 -7.43 -8.64
CA GLY A 126 20.58 -7.00 -9.96
C GLY A 126 20.12 -5.58 -10.28
N GLU A 127 19.32 -5.42 -11.30
CA GLU A 127 18.77 -4.12 -11.71
C GLU A 127 17.36 -3.84 -11.16
N GLU A 128 16.77 -4.76 -10.40
CA GLU A 128 15.40 -4.63 -9.91
C GLU A 128 15.36 -4.27 -8.42
N ILE A 129 14.48 -3.33 -8.11
CA ILE A 129 14.17 -2.93 -6.73
C ILE A 129 12.89 -3.66 -6.33
N ILE A 130 13.05 -4.63 -5.45
CA ILE A 130 12.00 -5.50 -4.96
C ILE A 130 11.54 -5.00 -3.61
N VAL A 131 10.23 -4.81 -3.47
CA VAL A 131 9.58 -4.40 -2.23
C VAL A 131 8.78 -5.57 -1.68
N GLU A 132 9.02 -5.89 -0.42
CA GLU A 132 8.35 -6.98 0.29
C GLU A 132 7.60 -6.42 1.51
N ARG A 133 6.42 -6.96 1.76
CA ARG A 133 5.67 -6.63 2.97
C ARG A 133 6.43 -7.11 4.19
N ARG A 134 6.73 -6.20 5.10
CA ARG A 134 7.33 -6.57 6.38
C ARG A 134 6.37 -7.48 7.14
N LYS A 135 6.71 -8.76 7.25
CA LYS A 135 6.01 -9.68 8.16
C LYS A 135 6.28 -9.15 9.57
N THR A 136 5.28 -8.52 10.17
CA THR A 136 5.30 -8.24 11.60
C THR A 136 5.40 -9.60 12.30
N SER A 137 6.62 -10.02 12.59
CA SER A 137 6.84 -11.07 13.56
C SER A 137 6.15 -10.58 14.83
N SER A 138 5.07 -11.23 15.20
CA SER A 138 4.50 -11.11 16.53
C SER A 138 5.59 -11.57 17.51
N ARG A 139 6.49 -10.67 17.87
CA ARG A 139 7.39 -10.92 18.98
C ARG A 139 6.48 -11.04 20.19
N THR A 140 6.28 -12.26 20.62
CA THR A 140 5.83 -12.59 21.97
C THR A 140 6.54 -11.67 22.98
N PRO A 141 5.80 -11.08 23.92
CA PRO A 141 6.41 -10.20 24.92
C PRO A 141 7.43 -11.00 25.71
N CYS A 142 8.66 -10.52 25.64
CA CYS A 142 9.76 -10.71 26.59
C CYS A 142 9.67 -11.92 27.54
N GLU A 143 10.17 -13.06 27.10
CA GLU A 143 10.41 -14.24 27.96
C GLU A 143 11.56 -13.99 28.97
N SER A 144 12.24 -12.85 28.91
CA SER A 144 13.35 -12.50 29.78
C SER A 144 12.96 -11.70 31.04
N CYS A 145 11.66 -11.40 31.24
CA CYS A 145 11.24 -10.63 32.45
C CYS A 145 10.84 -11.50 33.64
N SER A 146 10.81 -12.84 33.51
CA SER A 146 10.32 -13.73 34.58
C SER A 146 11.41 -14.26 35.54
N ASN A 147 12.70 -13.99 35.29
CA ASN A 147 13.77 -14.62 36.07
C ASN A 147 14.54 -13.67 37.01
N ARG A 148 13.85 -12.66 37.55
CA ARG A 148 14.50 -11.75 38.56
C ARG A 148 13.73 -11.65 39.88
N ARG A 149 13.06 -12.73 40.29
CA ARG A 149 12.28 -12.71 41.53
C ARG A 149 12.54 -13.85 42.53
N THR A 150 13.64 -14.57 42.40
CA THR A 150 13.97 -15.64 43.38
C THR A 150 15.43 -15.61 43.82
N GLU A 151 15.97 -14.41 44.10
CA GLU A 151 17.25 -14.34 44.82
C GLU A 151 17.26 -13.18 45.78
N LYS A 152 16.47 -13.30 46.86
CA LYS A 152 16.60 -12.66 48.17
C LYS A 152 15.65 -13.37 49.16
N ALA A 153 16.13 -14.43 49.75
CA ALA A 153 15.74 -14.89 51.06
C ALA A 153 16.95 -15.56 51.72
#